data_efc98abec9669a9580114debb442b45a
#
_entry.id   efc98abec9669a9580114debb442b45a
#
_cell.length_a   1.000
_cell.length_b   1.000
_cell.length_c   1.000
_cell.angle_alpha   90.00
_cell.angle_beta   90.00
_cell.angle_gamma   90.00
#
_symmetry.space_group_name_H-M   'P 1'
#
loop_
_entity.id
_entity.type
_entity.pdbx_description
1 polymer ?
#
loop_
_entity_poly.entity_id
_entity_poly.type
_entity_poly.pdbx_seq_one_letter_code
_entity_poly.pdbx_strand_id
1 'polypeptide(L)'
;MRVLLSTIGSRGDVQPVVALALQLRALGQEVRLCVPPDFREWIEGVGVPVTPIGPEVRAFAVASRPATPPAPPTPEQMRQLMDATVATQFDTIGAAADGCNIIVATTAIQIATRSVAEMRGIPYVFAAYSPNVLPSRHHAPPVLTTQGQTPAAVVADVGELWARNADSFNNTFGAALNAHRVSRSLEPVTDVRTHMFTDHPWLAADPTLAPWPEPSEPAVFQTGAWMLPDERPLSEEIEAFLEAGDPPIYFGFGSTRAPQGVTDVIVLTARALRRRAIVSRGWADLSPDDEPGCLAIGEVNVQALFPRVAAVVHHGGAGTTTAAARAGVPQVVAPQMYDQFYWAQRMEQLGIGSAHPPGAMTTDSLTSSLSRVLQPDIAARARAIAADVRLDGALVAARRVIALGSIDQ
;
A
#
# COMPACT_ATOMS: atom_id res chain seq x y z
N MET A 1 -23.29 10.13 -11.88
CA MET A 1 -22.51 9.16 -12.67
C MET A 1 -22.18 7.93 -11.82
N ARG A 2 -21.81 6.83 -12.46
CA ARG A 2 -21.40 5.59 -11.78
C ARG A 2 -19.90 5.37 -11.99
N VAL A 3 -19.16 5.13 -10.91
CA VAL A 3 -17.71 4.95 -10.90
C VAL A 3 -17.39 3.52 -10.49
N LEU A 4 -16.54 2.83 -11.25
CA LEU A 4 -15.92 1.59 -10.83
C LEU A 4 -14.53 1.87 -10.26
N LEU A 5 -14.27 1.42 -9.05
CA LEU A 5 -12.96 1.44 -8.42
C LEU A 5 -12.44 0.00 -8.33
N SER A 6 -11.25 -0.27 -8.84
CA SER A 6 -10.67 -1.62 -8.86
C SER A 6 -9.29 -1.65 -8.23
N THR A 7 -9.08 -2.60 -7.31
CA THR A 7 -7.76 -2.87 -6.71
C THR A 7 -7.63 -4.35 -6.37
N ILE A 8 -6.43 -4.89 -6.50
CA ILE A 8 -6.11 -6.26 -6.09
C ILE A 8 -4.90 -6.18 -5.17
N GLY A 9 -5.05 -6.60 -3.91
CA GLY A 9 -3.98 -6.53 -2.93
C GLY A 9 -4.48 -6.63 -1.50
N SER A 10 -3.65 -6.23 -0.56
CA SER A 10 -3.90 -6.29 0.86
C SER A 10 -4.76 -5.12 1.38
N ARG A 11 -4.96 -5.04 2.69
CA ARG A 11 -5.65 -3.92 3.33
C ARG A 11 -5.07 -2.56 2.95
N GLY A 12 -3.74 -2.47 2.80
CA GLY A 12 -3.06 -1.24 2.40
C GLY A 12 -3.43 -0.78 0.99
N ASP A 13 -3.80 -1.70 0.10
CA ASP A 13 -4.24 -1.40 -1.26
C ASP A 13 -5.73 -1.05 -1.32
N VAL A 14 -6.54 -1.69 -0.49
CA VAL A 14 -8.01 -1.57 -0.50
C VAL A 14 -8.50 -0.34 0.28
N GLN A 15 -7.92 -0.06 1.44
CA GLN A 15 -8.39 1.04 2.30
C GLN A 15 -8.35 2.42 1.63
N PRO A 16 -7.32 2.80 0.84
CA PRO A 16 -7.35 4.07 0.10
C PRO A 16 -8.47 4.15 -0.92
N VAL A 17 -8.78 3.04 -1.59
CA VAL A 17 -9.88 2.98 -2.57
C VAL A 17 -11.25 3.14 -1.88
N VAL A 18 -11.40 2.60 -0.67
CA VAL A 18 -12.61 2.83 0.16
C VAL A 18 -12.73 4.30 0.56
N ALA A 19 -11.60 4.96 0.92
CA ALA A 19 -11.60 6.39 1.20
C ALA A 19 -12.09 7.21 0.00
N LEU A 20 -11.60 6.91 -1.21
CA LEU A 20 -12.07 7.55 -2.45
C LEU A 20 -13.55 7.25 -2.71
N ALA A 21 -14.00 6.01 -2.50
CA ALA A 21 -15.40 5.61 -2.67
C ALA A 21 -16.34 6.43 -1.79
N LEU A 22 -16.01 6.61 -0.52
CA LEU A 22 -16.84 7.38 0.41
C LEU A 22 -16.89 8.86 0.03
N GLN A 23 -15.78 9.45 -0.45
CA GLN A 23 -15.76 10.83 -0.95
C GLN A 23 -16.63 10.99 -2.21
N LEU A 24 -16.55 10.06 -3.16
CA LEU A 24 -17.40 10.06 -4.35
C LEU A 24 -18.89 9.97 -3.99
N ARG A 25 -19.24 9.10 -3.05
CA ARG A 25 -20.64 8.96 -2.56
C ARG A 25 -21.12 10.23 -1.85
N ALA A 26 -20.26 10.84 -1.03
CA ALA A 26 -20.57 12.12 -0.38
C ALA A 26 -20.83 13.25 -1.40
N LEU A 27 -20.23 13.15 -2.60
CA LEU A 27 -20.45 14.03 -3.75
C LEU A 27 -21.61 13.57 -4.66
N GLY A 28 -22.46 12.62 -4.21
CA GLY A 28 -23.64 12.17 -4.92
C GLY A 28 -23.39 11.20 -6.08
N GLN A 29 -22.22 10.54 -6.12
CA GLN A 29 -21.90 9.57 -7.17
C GLN A 29 -22.28 8.15 -6.74
N GLU A 30 -22.68 7.30 -7.69
CA GLU A 30 -22.78 5.86 -7.49
C GLU A 30 -21.39 5.23 -7.61
N VAL A 31 -21.04 4.34 -6.69
CA VAL A 31 -19.72 3.69 -6.67
C VAL A 31 -19.87 2.19 -6.52
N ARG A 32 -19.09 1.44 -7.28
CA ARG A 32 -18.88 -0.01 -7.13
C ARG A 32 -17.40 -0.28 -6.89
N LEU A 33 -17.09 -1.25 -6.04
CA LEU A 33 -15.70 -1.70 -5.82
C LEU A 33 -15.50 -3.10 -6.40
N CYS A 34 -14.36 -3.29 -7.07
CA CYS A 34 -13.87 -4.59 -7.50
C CYS A 34 -12.58 -4.87 -6.72
N VAL A 35 -12.66 -5.73 -5.68
CA VAL A 35 -11.60 -5.94 -4.68
C VAL A 35 -11.54 -7.41 -4.24
N PRO A 36 -10.45 -7.87 -3.59
CA PRO A 36 -10.37 -9.23 -3.07
C PRO A 36 -11.51 -9.56 -2.10
N PRO A 37 -11.95 -10.84 -2.08
CA PRO A 37 -13.12 -11.29 -1.30
C PRO A 37 -13.00 -11.05 0.21
N ASP A 38 -11.77 -11.04 0.77
CA ASP A 38 -11.49 -10.80 2.19
C ASP A 38 -12.10 -9.49 2.72
N PHE A 39 -12.31 -8.50 1.85
CA PHE A 39 -12.73 -7.15 2.24
C PHE A 39 -14.20 -6.88 1.99
N ARG A 40 -14.93 -7.86 1.44
CA ARG A 40 -16.31 -7.68 1.02
C ARG A 40 -17.22 -7.26 2.17
N GLU A 41 -17.23 -8.03 3.26
CA GLU A 41 -18.10 -7.78 4.40
C GLU A 41 -17.86 -6.40 5.02
N TRP A 42 -16.59 -6.03 5.19
CA TRP A 42 -16.20 -4.71 5.70
C TRP A 42 -16.69 -3.57 4.81
N ILE A 43 -16.53 -3.69 3.48
CA ILE A 43 -16.87 -2.63 2.54
C ILE A 43 -18.39 -2.53 2.34
N GLU A 44 -19.09 -3.65 2.27
CA GLU A 44 -20.57 -3.67 2.23
C GLU A 44 -21.14 -3.10 3.53
N GLY A 45 -20.49 -3.30 4.67
CA GLY A 45 -20.85 -2.71 5.97
C GLY A 45 -20.77 -1.17 5.99
N VAL A 46 -19.92 -0.54 5.15
CA VAL A 46 -19.92 0.92 4.94
C VAL A 46 -20.80 1.36 3.76
N GLY A 47 -21.61 0.44 3.24
CA GLY A 47 -22.66 0.69 2.26
C GLY A 47 -22.17 0.79 0.81
N VAL A 48 -20.99 0.28 0.47
CA VAL A 48 -20.48 0.27 -0.91
C VAL A 48 -20.59 -1.14 -1.50
N PRO A 49 -21.27 -1.32 -2.67
CA PRO A 49 -21.36 -2.63 -3.32
C PRO A 49 -20.01 -3.17 -3.77
N VAL A 50 -19.77 -4.47 -3.54
CA VAL A 50 -18.51 -5.15 -3.87
C VAL A 50 -18.73 -6.25 -4.91
N THR A 51 -17.89 -6.26 -5.94
CA THR A 51 -17.67 -7.41 -6.83
C THR A 51 -16.33 -8.04 -6.46
N PRO A 52 -16.29 -9.25 -5.91
CA PRO A 52 -15.04 -9.90 -5.54
C PRO A 52 -14.18 -10.21 -6.77
N ILE A 53 -12.86 -9.96 -6.67
CA ILE A 53 -11.90 -10.29 -7.72
C ILE A 53 -10.63 -10.92 -7.12
N GLY A 54 -10.13 -11.95 -7.80
CA GLY A 54 -8.93 -12.65 -7.37
C GLY A 54 -9.15 -13.58 -6.16
N PRO A 55 -8.09 -14.16 -5.63
CA PRO A 55 -8.15 -15.03 -4.46
C PRO A 55 -8.23 -14.24 -3.15
N GLU A 56 -8.53 -14.96 -2.06
CA GLU A 56 -8.36 -14.43 -0.69
C GLU A 56 -6.88 -14.12 -0.42
N VAL A 57 -6.59 -12.87 -0.14
CA VAL A 57 -5.20 -12.38 0.04
C VAL A 57 -4.66 -12.77 1.42
N ARG A 58 -5.51 -12.77 2.45
CA ARG A 58 -5.13 -13.14 3.82
C ARG A 58 -4.61 -14.58 3.88
N ALA A 59 -5.25 -15.50 3.18
CA ALA A 59 -4.84 -16.90 3.15
C ALA A 59 -3.38 -17.07 2.67
N PHE A 60 -2.94 -16.29 1.67
CA PHE A 60 -1.56 -16.29 1.20
C PHE A 60 -0.58 -15.64 2.19
N ALA A 61 -1.00 -14.58 2.87
CA ALA A 61 -0.16 -13.88 3.84
C ALA A 61 0.08 -14.70 5.11
N VAL A 62 -0.92 -15.47 5.55
CA VAL A 62 -0.88 -16.24 6.80
C VAL A 62 -0.37 -17.67 6.59
N ALA A 63 -0.47 -18.22 5.37
CA ALA A 63 -0.01 -19.58 5.09
C ALA A 63 1.42 -19.81 5.54
N SER A 64 1.63 -20.81 6.36
CA SER A 64 2.96 -21.21 6.82
C SER A 64 3.85 -21.50 5.61
N ARG A 65 5.07 -20.95 5.62
CA ARG A 65 6.04 -21.26 4.57
C ARG A 65 6.38 -22.74 4.71
N PRO A 66 6.16 -23.56 3.67
CA PRO A 66 6.55 -24.97 3.76
C PRO A 66 8.04 -25.05 4.06
N ALA A 67 8.45 -26.02 4.87
CA ALA A 67 9.85 -26.22 5.27
C ALA A 67 10.76 -26.38 4.02
N THR A 68 10.19 -26.96 2.95
CA THR A 68 10.82 -26.99 1.63
C THR A 68 9.99 -26.12 0.68
N PRO A 69 10.56 -25.04 0.08
CA PRO A 69 9.85 -24.27 -0.92
C PRO A 69 9.33 -25.18 -2.04
N PRO A 70 8.09 -24.99 -2.51
CA PRO A 70 7.63 -25.73 -3.68
C PRO A 70 8.54 -25.43 -4.87
N ALA A 71 8.67 -26.39 -5.78
CA ALA A 71 9.38 -26.17 -7.02
C ALA A 71 8.76 -24.97 -7.76
N PRO A 72 9.58 -24.12 -8.40
CA PRO A 72 9.05 -23.01 -9.19
C PRO A 72 8.13 -23.58 -10.30
N PRO A 73 7.05 -22.85 -10.63
CA PRO A 73 6.15 -23.29 -11.69
C PRO A 73 6.91 -23.45 -13.01
N THR A 74 6.54 -24.46 -13.79
CA THR A 74 7.09 -24.60 -15.15
C THR A 74 6.66 -23.43 -16.03
N PRO A 75 7.35 -23.15 -17.15
CA PRO A 75 6.93 -22.10 -18.09
C PRO A 75 5.48 -22.27 -18.57
N GLU A 76 5.02 -23.53 -18.73
CA GLU A 76 3.63 -23.82 -19.12
C GLU A 76 2.65 -23.46 -18.00
N GLN A 77 2.93 -23.87 -16.77
CA GLN A 77 2.10 -23.53 -15.60
C GLN A 77 2.04 -22.02 -15.39
N MET A 78 3.17 -21.33 -15.60
CA MET A 78 3.21 -19.86 -15.50
C MET A 78 2.33 -19.22 -16.58
N ARG A 79 2.39 -19.67 -17.84
CA ARG A 79 1.52 -19.17 -18.90
C ARG A 79 0.05 -19.37 -18.58
N GLN A 80 -0.34 -20.55 -18.12
CA GLN A 80 -1.71 -20.87 -17.73
C GLN A 80 -2.19 -19.98 -16.58
N LEU A 81 -1.35 -19.75 -15.59
CA LEU A 81 -1.67 -18.87 -14.45
C LEU A 81 -1.87 -17.41 -14.90
N MET A 82 -1.00 -16.92 -15.79
CA MET A 82 -1.11 -15.55 -16.30
C MET A 82 -2.35 -15.39 -17.19
N ASP A 83 -2.63 -16.38 -18.04
CA ASP A 83 -3.84 -16.38 -18.87
C ASP A 83 -5.11 -16.39 -18.02
N ALA A 84 -5.21 -17.26 -17.03
CA ALA A 84 -6.33 -17.31 -16.10
C ALA A 84 -6.49 -15.99 -15.30
N THR A 85 -5.38 -15.37 -14.90
CA THR A 85 -5.39 -14.08 -14.19
C THR A 85 -5.96 -12.97 -15.07
N VAL A 86 -5.50 -12.89 -16.31
CA VAL A 86 -5.96 -11.87 -17.27
C VAL A 86 -7.42 -12.12 -17.66
N ALA A 87 -7.80 -13.40 -17.94
CA ALA A 87 -9.18 -13.78 -18.23
C ALA A 87 -10.14 -13.34 -17.11
N THR A 88 -9.79 -13.68 -15.87
CA THR A 88 -10.59 -13.29 -14.68
C THR A 88 -10.78 -11.79 -14.60
N GLN A 89 -9.74 -11.00 -14.90
CA GLN A 89 -9.86 -9.53 -14.88
C GLN A 89 -10.79 -9.03 -15.98
N PHE A 90 -10.68 -9.53 -17.22
CA PHE A 90 -11.59 -9.15 -18.30
C PHE A 90 -13.05 -9.47 -17.95
N ASP A 91 -13.31 -10.64 -17.43
CA ASP A 91 -14.67 -11.11 -17.16
C ASP A 91 -15.26 -10.38 -15.93
N THR A 92 -14.53 -10.36 -14.82
CA THR A 92 -15.03 -9.79 -13.55
C THR A 92 -15.12 -8.25 -13.61
N ILE A 93 -14.05 -7.58 -14.08
CA ILE A 93 -14.05 -6.12 -14.18
C ILE A 93 -14.98 -5.69 -15.31
N GLY A 94 -15.05 -6.47 -16.41
CA GLY A 94 -15.98 -6.22 -17.51
C GLY A 94 -17.43 -6.23 -17.07
N ALA A 95 -17.84 -7.21 -16.26
CA ALA A 95 -19.18 -7.27 -15.69
C ALA A 95 -19.41 -6.13 -14.67
N ALA A 96 -18.44 -5.85 -13.80
CA ALA A 96 -18.55 -4.77 -12.80
C ALA A 96 -18.64 -3.38 -13.43
N ALA A 97 -18.02 -3.18 -14.61
CA ALA A 97 -17.99 -1.93 -15.34
C ALA A 97 -19.28 -1.62 -16.10
N ASP A 98 -20.23 -2.54 -16.09
CA ASP A 98 -21.50 -2.34 -16.83
C ASP A 98 -22.27 -1.12 -16.31
N GLY A 99 -22.57 -0.18 -17.25
CA GLY A 99 -23.21 1.10 -16.95
C GLY A 99 -22.34 2.06 -16.13
N CYS A 100 -21.04 1.83 -15.98
CA CYS A 100 -20.11 2.78 -15.37
C CYS A 100 -19.67 3.84 -16.38
N ASN A 101 -19.34 5.04 -15.89
CA ASN A 101 -18.89 6.17 -16.69
C ASN A 101 -17.35 6.32 -16.67
N ILE A 102 -16.67 5.72 -15.72
CA ILE A 102 -15.22 5.78 -15.55
C ILE A 102 -14.73 4.61 -14.70
N ILE A 103 -13.50 4.16 -14.95
CA ILE A 103 -12.80 3.19 -14.11
C ILE A 103 -11.55 3.83 -13.50
N VAL A 104 -11.39 3.69 -12.19
CA VAL A 104 -10.16 4.03 -11.48
C VAL A 104 -9.54 2.73 -10.95
N ALA A 105 -8.31 2.46 -11.33
CA ALA A 105 -7.56 1.28 -10.91
C ALA A 105 -6.33 1.66 -10.09
N THR A 106 -6.01 0.81 -9.12
CA THR A 106 -4.78 0.94 -8.33
C THR A 106 -4.06 -0.41 -8.26
N THR A 107 -2.79 -0.41 -7.90
CA THR A 107 -1.88 -1.55 -7.90
C THR A 107 -1.42 -2.05 -9.28
N ALA A 108 -0.14 -2.50 -9.31
CA ALA A 108 0.54 -2.83 -10.56
C ALA A 108 0.15 -4.19 -11.19
N ILE A 109 -0.92 -4.83 -10.70
CA ILE A 109 -1.45 -6.10 -11.23
C ILE A 109 -2.82 -5.95 -11.89
N GLN A 110 -3.24 -4.72 -12.17
CA GLN A 110 -4.49 -4.39 -12.87
C GLN A 110 -4.32 -4.46 -14.40
N ILE A 111 -3.85 -5.61 -14.89
CA ILE A 111 -3.33 -5.81 -16.26
C ILE A 111 -4.38 -5.56 -17.34
N ALA A 112 -5.62 -6.04 -17.14
CA ALA A 112 -6.68 -5.95 -18.14
C ALA A 112 -7.58 -4.72 -17.98
N THR A 113 -7.49 -3.98 -16.87
CA THR A 113 -8.49 -2.98 -16.49
C THR A 113 -8.61 -1.82 -17.49
N ARG A 114 -7.49 -1.32 -18.04
CA ARG A 114 -7.53 -0.32 -19.12
C ARG A 114 -8.17 -0.86 -20.38
N SER A 115 -7.87 -2.12 -20.75
CA SER A 115 -8.50 -2.76 -21.91
C SER A 115 -10.01 -2.90 -21.75
N VAL A 116 -10.49 -3.15 -20.52
CA VAL A 116 -11.94 -3.14 -20.23
C VAL A 116 -12.54 -1.75 -20.43
N ALA A 117 -11.85 -0.69 -19.99
CA ALA A 117 -12.31 0.68 -20.22
C ALA A 117 -12.36 1.04 -21.72
N GLU A 118 -11.35 0.63 -22.49
CA GLU A 118 -11.33 0.77 -23.95
C GLU A 118 -12.51 0.07 -24.62
N MET A 119 -12.82 -1.18 -24.23
CA MET A 119 -13.98 -1.91 -24.75
C MET A 119 -15.31 -1.23 -24.44
N ARG A 120 -15.39 -0.50 -23.35
CA ARG A 120 -16.59 0.21 -22.91
C ARG A 120 -16.66 1.65 -23.43
N GLY A 121 -15.58 2.17 -24.03
CA GLY A 121 -15.47 3.56 -24.48
C GLY A 121 -15.57 4.56 -23.32
N ILE A 122 -15.05 4.21 -22.15
CA ILE A 122 -15.10 5.07 -20.95
C ILE A 122 -13.69 5.43 -20.47
N PRO A 123 -13.51 6.60 -19.81
CA PRO A 123 -12.25 7.02 -19.25
C PRO A 123 -11.67 6.01 -18.25
N TYR A 124 -10.32 5.97 -18.22
CA TYR A 124 -9.57 5.15 -17.30
C TYR A 124 -8.52 5.98 -16.57
N VAL A 125 -8.36 5.73 -15.28
CA VAL A 125 -7.35 6.34 -14.42
C VAL A 125 -6.57 5.23 -13.71
N PHE A 126 -5.24 5.31 -13.76
CA PHE A 126 -4.37 4.52 -12.88
C PHE A 126 -3.83 5.41 -11.75
N ALA A 127 -3.88 4.93 -10.51
CA ALA A 127 -3.31 5.62 -9.36
C ALA A 127 -2.33 4.74 -8.58
N ALA A 128 -1.14 5.30 -8.31
CA ALA A 128 -0.11 4.70 -7.48
C ALA A 128 -0.11 5.33 -6.07
N TYR A 129 0.32 4.57 -5.06
CA TYR A 129 0.44 5.04 -3.67
C TYR A 129 1.85 5.46 -3.29
N SER A 130 2.80 5.29 -4.19
CA SER A 130 4.21 5.65 -3.99
C SER A 130 4.82 6.11 -5.31
N PRO A 131 5.67 7.15 -5.32
CA PRO A 131 6.28 7.66 -6.55
C PRO A 131 7.09 6.61 -7.30
N ASN A 132 7.79 5.73 -6.59
CA ASN A 132 8.66 4.72 -7.20
C ASN A 132 7.92 3.61 -7.96
N VAL A 133 6.59 3.59 -7.93
CA VAL A 133 5.78 2.71 -8.79
C VAL A 133 5.67 3.27 -10.21
N LEU A 134 5.78 4.57 -10.38
CA LEU A 134 5.66 5.27 -11.66
C LEU A 134 7.04 5.51 -12.29
N PRO A 135 7.23 5.28 -13.60
CA PRO A 135 8.50 5.51 -14.27
C PRO A 135 9.02 6.94 -14.06
N SER A 136 10.31 7.07 -13.72
CA SER A 136 10.96 8.35 -13.45
C SER A 136 12.46 8.24 -13.61
N ARG A 137 13.13 9.36 -13.94
CA ARG A 137 14.60 9.46 -13.90
C ARG A 137 15.17 9.61 -12.49
N HIS A 138 14.31 9.93 -11.53
CA HIS A 138 14.73 10.36 -10.19
C HIS A 138 14.71 9.24 -9.15
N HIS A 139 14.09 8.12 -9.47
CA HIS A 139 14.02 6.97 -8.57
C HIS A 139 13.89 5.66 -9.35
N ALA A 140 14.46 4.62 -8.79
CA ALA A 140 14.37 3.26 -9.32
C ALA A 140 12.98 2.68 -9.10
N PRO A 141 12.54 1.72 -9.96
CA PRO A 141 11.32 0.96 -9.72
C PRO A 141 11.38 0.19 -8.40
N PRO A 142 10.21 -0.20 -7.85
CA PRO A 142 10.16 -1.03 -6.65
C PRO A 142 10.93 -2.32 -6.84
N VAL A 143 11.67 -2.72 -5.81
CA VAL A 143 12.42 -3.97 -5.84
C VAL A 143 11.47 -5.13 -5.54
N LEU A 144 11.32 -6.04 -6.49
CA LEU A 144 10.60 -7.30 -6.29
C LEU A 144 11.55 -8.29 -5.61
N THR A 145 11.66 -8.20 -4.30
CA THR A 145 12.38 -9.19 -3.50
C THR A 145 11.42 -10.20 -2.91
N THR A 146 11.90 -11.42 -2.71
CA THR A 146 11.23 -12.33 -1.78
C THR A 146 11.34 -11.75 -0.38
N GLN A 147 10.24 -11.75 0.36
CA GLN A 147 10.19 -11.19 1.72
C GLN A 147 11.41 -11.62 2.57
N GLY A 148 12.11 -10.65 3.16
CA GLY A 148 13.28 -10.88 3.99
C GLY A 148 14.62 -11.02 3.24
N GLN A 149 14.63 -10.85 1.92
CA GLN A 149 15.89 -10.76 1.16
C GLN A 149 16.36 -9.31 1.09
N THR A 150 17.64 -9.10 1.30
CA THR A 150 18.28 -7.80 1.05
C THR A 150 18.28 -7.54 -0.45
N PRO A 151 17.77 -6.39 -0.92
CA PRO A 151 17.92 -6.01 -2.31
C PRO A 151 19.40 -6.00 -2.68
N ALA A 152 19.77 -6.63 -3.79
CA ALA A 152 21.12 -6.52 -4.31
C ALA A 152 21.44 -5.05 -4.56
N ALA A 153 22.68 -4.62 -4.24
CA ALA A 153 23.13 -3.27 -4.56
C ALA A 153 23.03 -3.07 -6.07
N VAL A 154 22.16 -2.15 -6.50
CA VAL A 154 21.92 -1.92 -7.91
C VAL A 154 22.89 -0.87 -8.40
N VAL A 155 23.84 -1.26 -9.25
CA VAL A 155 24.83 -0.40 -9.90
C VAL A 155 24.37 0.07 -11.28
N ALA A 156 23.13 -0.27 -11.68
CA ALA A 156 22.58 0.05 -12.99
C ALA A 156 22.02 1.48 -13.05
N ASP A 157 22.05 2.08 -14.23
CA ASP A 157 21.35 3.33 -14.52
C ASP A 157 19.86 3.19 -14.28
N VAL A 158 19.21 4.26 -13.76
CA VAL A 158 17.78 4.26 -13.45
C VAL A 158 16.93 3.96 -14.68
N GLY A 159 17.34 4.46 -15.87
CA GLY A 159 16.66 4.18 -17.13
C GLY A 159 16.70 2.68 -17.49
N GLU A 160 17.87 2.03 -17.29
CA GLU A 160 17.97 0.58 -17.51
C GLU A 160 17.08 -0.22 -16.55
N LEU A 161 16.96 0.22 -15.29
CA LEU A 161 16.09 -0.44 -14.32
C LEU A 161 14.62 -0.36 -14.74
N TRP A 162 14.19 0.79 -15.24
CA TRP A 162 12.85 0.97 -15.76
C TRP A 162 12.60 0.20 -17.07
N ALA A 163 13.61 0.08 -17.93
CA ALA A 163 13.52 -0.77 -19.12
C ALA A 163 13.34 -2.25 -18.73
N ARG A 164 14.17 -2.76 -17.83
CA ARG A 164 14.04 -4.13 -17.30
C ARG A 164 12.69 -4.36 -16.60
N ASN A 165 12.16 -3.34 -15.93
CA ASN A 165 10.84 -3.43 -15.32
C ASN A 165 9.75 -3.57 -16.40
N ALA A 166 9.79 -2.79 -17.49
CA ALA A 166 8.86 -2.93 -18.61
C ALA A 166 8.96 -4.31 -19.28
N ASP A 167 10.19 -4.79 -19.53
CA ASP A 167 10.43 -6.12 -20.09
C ASP A 167 9.85 -7.23 -19.19
N SER A 168 9.95 -7.08 -17.88
CA SER A 168 9.37 -8.01 -16.92
C SER A 168 7.84 -8.10 -17.05
N PHE A 169 7.15 -6.95 -17.18
CA PHE A 169 5.71 -6.91 -17.44
C PHE A 169 5.34 -7.55 -18.77
N ASN A 170 6.09 -7.23 -19.84
CA ASN A 170 5.87 -7.77 -21.17
C ASN A 170 6.07 -9.28 -21.19
N ASN A 171 7.15 -9.79 -20.61
CA ASN A 171 7.46 -11.22 -20.56
C ASN A 171 6.45 -11.99 -19.72
N THR A 172 5.90 -11.38 -18.67
CA THR A 172 4.96 -12.04 -17.76
C THR A 172 3.53 -12.02 -18.32
N PHE A 173 3.06 -10.89 -18.80
CA PHE A 173 1.64 -10.71 -19.13
C PHE A 173 1.36 -10.42 -20.60
N GLY A 174 2.36 -10.06 -21.41
CA GLY A 174 2.16 -9.56 -22.77
C GLY A 174 1.43 -10.57 -23.66
N ALA A 175 1.81 -11.84 -23.64
CA ALA A 175 1.18 -12.87 -24.44
C ALA A 175 -0.30 -13.09 -24.05
N ALA A 176 -0.59 -13.20 -22.74
CA ALA A 176 -1.94 -13.41 -22.24
C ALA A 176 -2.82 -12.17 -22.51
N LEU A 177 -2.34 -10.96 -22.19
CA LEU A 177 -3.09 -9.73 -22.41
C LEU A 177 -3.45 -9.57 -23.90
N ASN A 178 -2.48 -9.75 -24.80
CA ASN A 178 -2.69 -9.56 -26.23
C ASN A 178 -3.61 -10.62 -26.85
N ALA A 179 -3.54 -11.88 -26.40
CA ALA A 179 -4.48 -12.91 -26.82
C ALA A 179 -5.93 -12.52 -26.48
N HIS A 180 -6.16 -12.07 -25.24
CA HIS A 180 -7.48 -11.63 -24.79
C HIS A 180 -7.94 -10.32 -25.46
N ARG A 181 -7.03 -9.40 -25.77
CA ARG A 181 -7.34 -8.16 -26.51
C ARG A 181 -7.80 -8.48 -27.93
N VAL A 182 -7.02 -9.27 -28.65
CA VAL A 182 -7.33 -9.66 -30.04
C VAL A 182 -8.66 -10.41 -30.13
N SER A 183 -8.93 -11.34 -29.22
CA SER A 183 -10.23 -12.06 -29.18
C SER A 183 -11.43 -11.14 -28.93
N ARG A 184 -11.20 -9.92 -28.46
CA ARG A 184 -12.21 -8.88 -28.20
C ARG A 184 -12.12 -7.70 -29.18
N SER A 185 -11.45 -7.88 -30.32
CA SER A 185 -11.27 -6.88 -31.37
C SER A 185 -10.55 -5.60 -30.92
N LEU A 186 -9.67 -5.71 -29.94
CA LEU A 186 -8.75 -4.64 -29.53
C LEU A 186 -7.37 -4.87 -30.15
N GLU A 187 -6.68 -3.79 -30.52
CA GLU A 187 -5.31 -3.84 -31.01
C GLU A 187 -4.35 -4.36 -29.91
N PRO A 188 -3.34 -5.17 -30.29
CA PRO A 188 -2.29 -5.59 -29.35
C PRO A 188 -1.52 -4.39 -28.78
N VAL A 189 -1.06 -4.51 -27.55
CA VAL A 189 -0.18 -3.52 -26.92
C VAL A 189 1.27 -4.00 -26.92
N THR A 190 2.20 -3.07 -27.12
CA THR A 190 3.65 -3.35 -27.18
C THR A 190 4.32 -3.23 -25.82
N ASP A 191 3.77 -2.42 -24.92
CA ASP A 191 4.26 -2.21 -23.56
C ASP A 191 3.09 -2.29 -22.57
N VAL A 192 3.00 -3.44 -21.87
CA VAL A 192 1.92 -3.74 -20.91
C VAL A 192 1.92 -2.73 -19.75
N ARG A 193 3.10 -2.38 -19.26
CA ARG A 193 3.23 -1.45 -18.12
C ARG A 193 2.75 -0.05 -18.50
N THR A 194 3.23 0.51 -19.61
CA THR A 194 2.83 1.84 -20.09
C THR A 194 1.34 1.85 -20.46
N HIS A 195 0.83 0.75 -21.05
CA HIS A 195 -0.60 0.60 -21.28
C HIS A 195 -1.40 0.69 -19.99
N MET A 196 -0.99 -0.04 -18.95
CA MET A 196 -1.68 -0.06 -17.66
C MET A 196 -1.61 1.30 -16.94
N PHE A 197 -0.44 1.94 -16.92
CA PHE A 197 -0.21 3.17 -16.14
C PHE A 197 -0.74 4.44 -16.83
N THR A 198 -0.88 4.43 -18.15
CA THR A 198 -1.21 5.60 -18.98
C THR A 198 -0.10 6.66 -19.02
N ASP A 199 -0.28 7.69 -19.86
CA ASP A 199 0.65 8.83 -19.93
C ASP A 199 0.35 9.90 -18.86
N HIS A 200 -0.78 9.77 -18.17
CA HIS A 200 -1.26 10.70 -17.15
C HIS A 200 -1.68 9.95 -15.85
N PRO A 201 -0.79 9.17 -15.25
CA PRO A 201 -1.12 8.45 -14.03
C PRO A 201 -1.32 9.40 -12.85
N TRP A 202 -2.00 8.92 -11.83
CA TRP A 202 -2.17 9.66 -10.59
C TRP A 202 -1.23 9.14 -9.51
N LEU A 203 -0.84 10.06 -8.61
CA LEU A 203 -0.08 9.72 -7.42
C LEU A 203 -0.91 10.06 -6.17
N ALA A 204 -1.38 9.04 -5.50
CA ALA A 204 -2.16 9.13 -4.27
C ALA A 204 -1.24 9.10 -3.02
N ALA A 205 -0.24 9.97 -3.03
CA ALA A 205 0.71 10.16 -1.94
C ALA A 205 0.79 11.65 -1.56
N ASP A 206 1.04 11.91 -0.28
CA ASP A 206 1.15 13.28 0.22
C ASP A 206 2.39 13.99 -0.36
N PRO A 207 2.28 15.21 -0.91
CA PRO A 207 3.39 15.91 -1.55
C PRO A 207 4.50 16.34 -0.59
N THR A 208 4.22 16.52 0.70
CA THR A 208 5.25 16.80 1.71
C THR A 208 6.10 15.55 1.97
N LEU A 209 5.43 14.40 2.06
CA LEU A 209 6.10 13.14 2.35
C LEU A 209 6.78 12.54 1.12
N ALA A 210 6.14 12.60 -0.04
CA ALA A 210 6.57 11.93 -1.26
C ALA A 210 6.25 12.77 -2.50
N PRO A 211 6.92 13.93 -2.70
CA PRO A 211 6.69 14.80 -3.83
C PRO A 211 7.01 14.10 -5.15
N TRP A 212 6.18 14.32 -6.17
CA TRP A 212 6.55 13.98 -7.53
C TRP A 212 7.55 15.00 -8.06
N PRO A 213 8.71 14.58 -8.58
CA PRO A 213 9.72 15.50 -9.08
C PRO A 213 9.30 16.14 -10.40
N GLU A 214 9.46 17.45 -10.52
CA GLU A 214 9.17 18.22 -11.75
C GLU A 214 10.45 18.85 -12.34
N PRO A 215 10.52 19.01 -13.69
CA PRO A 215 9.64 18.47 -14.72
C PRO A 215 9.81 16.96 -14.89
N SER A 216 8.73 16.26 -15.19
CA SER A 216 8.74 14.81 -15.26
C SER A 216 7.85 14.25 -16.37
N GLU A 217 8.27 13.12 -16.92
CA GLU A 217 7.45 12.24 -17.74
C GLU A 217 7.35 10.90 -17.01
N PRO A 218 6.16 10.30 -16.84
CA PRO A 218 4.84 10.79 -17.32
C PRO A 218 4.34 12.04 -16.57
N ALA A 219 3.34 12.72 -17.14
CA ALA A 219 2.68 13.86 -16.50
C ALA A 219 1.77 13.37 -15.35
N VAL A 220 2.27 13.38 -14.15
CA VAL A 220 1.58 12.83 -12.97
C VAL A 220 0.68 13.88 -12.32
N PHE A 221 -0.57 13.51 -12.06
CA PHE A 221 -1.47 14.27 -11.20
C PHE A 221 -1.39 13.80 -9.76
N GLN A 222 -0.72 14.56 -8.89
CA GLN A 222 -0.58 14.23 -7.48
C GLN A 222 -1.79 14.71 -6.67
N THR A 223 -2.57 13.78 -6.16
CA THR A 223 -3.82 14.07 -5.43
C THR A 223 -3.60 14.36 -3.95
N GLY A 224 -2.53 13.88 -3.35
CA GLY A 224 -2.40 13.65 -1.92
C GLY A 224 -2.83 12.24 -1.51
N ALA A 225 -2.49 11.82 -0.31
CA ALA A 225 -2.82 10.48 0.19
C ALA A 225 -4.34 10.29 0.40
N TRP A 226 -4.86 9.12 0.02
CA TRP A 226 -6.26 8.76 0.21
C TRP A 226 -6.44 8.12 1.59
N MET A 227 -6.53 8.94 2.61
CA MET A 227 -6.70 8.50 3.98
C MET A 227 -8.19 8.27 4.30
N LEU A 228 -8.51 7.08 4.79
CA LEU A 228 -9.84 6.77 5.29
C LEU A 228 -9.96 7.33 6.72
N PRO A 229 -10.87 8.27 7.00
CA PRO A 229 -11.13 8.71 8.35
C PRO A 229 -11.59 7.56 9.25
N ASP A 230 -11.09 7.52 10.47
CA ASP A 230 -11.50 6.56 11.49
C ASP A 230 -11.90 7.34 12.76
N GLU A 231 -13.18 7.29 13.11
CA GLU A 231 -13.74 8.00 14.26
C GLU A 231 -14.02 7.07 15.44
N ARG A 232 -13.66 5.76 15.31
CA ARG A 232 -13.85 4.80 16.39
C ARG A 232 -13.01 5.20 17.60
N PRO A 233 -13.57 5.20 18.82
CA PRO A 233 -12.80 5.41 20.04
C PRO A 233 -11.78 4.29 20.26
N LEU A 234 -10.73 4.55 21.01
CA LEU A 234 -9.89 3.48 21.55
C LEU A 234 -10.68 2.68 22.58
N SER A 235 -10.33 1.40 22.76
CA SER A 235 -10.94 0.58 23.80
C SER A 235 -10.50 1.02 25.20
N GLU A 236 -11.33 0.72 26.20
CA GLU A 236 -11.01 1.01 27.61
C GLU A 236 -9.67 0.41 28.03
N GLU A 237 -9.34 -0.78 27.53
CA GLU A 237 -8.06 -1.45 27.79
C GLU A 237 -6.87 -0.66 27.26
N ILE A 238 -6.98 -0.13 26.03
CA ILE A 238 -5.93 0.69 25.43
C ILE A 238 -5.82 2.02 26.16
N GLU A 239 -6.96 2.66 26.49
CA GLU A 239 -6.97 3.90 27.26
C GLU A 239 -6.29 3.72 28.62
N ALA A 240 -6.67 2.71 29.40
CA ALA A 240 -6.05 2.39 30.68
C ALA A 240 -4.55 2.10 30.54
N PHE A 241 -4.14 1.38 29.48
CA PHE A 241 -2.72 1.14 29.24
C PHE A 241 -1.98 2.44 28.94
N LEU A 242 -2.51 3.35 28.12
CA LEU A 242 -1.88 4.62 27.81
C LEU A 242 -1.74 5.52 29.04
N GLU A 243 -2.74 5.55 29.92
CA GLU A 243 -2.75 6.38 31.15
C GLU A 243 -1.83 5.84 32.25
N ALA A 244 -1.48 4.55 32.21
CA ALA A 244 -0.69 3.89 33.25
C ALA A 244 0.79 4.29 33.30
N GLY A 245 1.27 5.18 32.41
CA GLY A 245 2.65 5.68 32.42
C GLY A 245 3.09 6.36 31.12
N ASP A 246 4.39 6.46 30.92
CA ASP A 246 4.99 7.13 29.75
C ASP A 246 4.47 6.58 28.42
N PRO A 247 4.43 7.41 27.35
CA PRO A 247 4.01 6.98 26.03
C PRO A 247 4.72 5.70 25.56
N PRO A 248 3.98 4.64 25.19
CA PRO A 248 4.57 3.36 24.73
C PRO A 248 5.15 3.51 23.32
N ILE A 249 5.91 2.48 22.88
CA ILE A 249 6.28 2.31 21.48
C ILE A 249 5.23 1.41 20.82
N TYR A 250 4.73 1.79 19.65
CA TYR A 250 3.84 0.97 18.86
C TYR A 250 4.64 0.10 17.87
N PHE A 251 4.25 -1.17 17.75
CA PHE A 251 4.80 -2.13 16.80
C PHE A 251 3.68 -2.73 15.96
N GLY A 252 3.78 -2.65 14.63
CA GLY A 252 2.77 -3.23 13.75
C GLY A 252 3.25 -3.47 12.34
N PHE A 253 3.07 -4.71 11.85
CA PHE A 253 3.46 -5.11 10.48
C PHE A 253 2.27 -5.25 9.54
N GLY A 254 1.06 -4.89 10.00
CA GLY A 254 -0.16 -4.82 9.20
C GLY A 254 -0.54 -6.15 8.55
N SER A 255 -0.77 -6.10 7.23
CA SER A 255 -1.16 -7.25 6.41
C SER A 255 0.03 -8.01 5.83
N THR A 256 1.25 -7.77 6.31
CA THR A 256 2.45 -8.50 5.88
C THR A 256 2.84 -9.55 6.91
N ARG A 257 3.63 -10.53 6.49
CA ARG A 257 4.26 -11.45 7.43
C ARG A 257 5.25 -10.67 8.28
N ALA A 258 5.21 -10.90 9.58
CA ALA A 258 6.26 -10.38 10.43
C ALA A 258 7.57 -11.19 10.25
N PRO A 259 8.73 -10.59 10.50
CA PRO A 259 10.00 -11.33 10.59
C PRO A 259 9.91 -12.46 11.63
N GLN A 260 10.59 -13.57 11.37
CA GLN A 260 10.60 -14.70 12.29
C GLN A 260 11.22 -14.28 13.65
N GLY A 261 10.59 -14.67 14.75
CA GLY A 261 11.06 -14.34 16.10
C GLY A 261 10.91 -12.87 16.50
N VAL A 262 10.18 -12.08 15.72
CA VAL A 262 10.04 -10.63 15.97
C VAL A 262 9.37 -10.31 17.29
N THR A 263 8.49 -11.16 17.79
CA THR A 263 7.83 -10.97 19.10
C THR A 263 8.86 -10.89 20.24
N ASP A 264 9.81 -11.84 20.29
CA ASP A 264 10.89 -11.83 21.27
C ASP A 264 11.78 -10.59 21.12
N VAL A 265 12.08 -10.21 19.88
CA VAL A 265 12.87 -9.01 19.59
C VAL A 265 12.16 -7.75 20.11
N ILE A 266 10.84 -7.63 19.91
CA ILE A 266 10.04 -6.51 20.41
C ILE A 266 10.11 -6.43 21.94
N VAL A 267 9.85 -7.54 22.61
CA VAL A 267 9.86 -7.62 24.08
C VAL A 267 11.22 -7.25 24.64
N LEU A 268 12.29 -7.85 24.13
CA LEU A 268 13.66 -7.59 24.59
C LEU A 268 14.08 -6.13 24.31
N THR A 269 13.66 -5.57 23.18
CA THR A 269 13.93 -4.16 22.85
C THR A 269 13.18 -3.22 23.78
N ALA A 270 11.90 -3.46 24.05
CA ALA A 270 11.11 -2.65 24.97
C ALA A 270 11.74 -2.65 26.38
N ARG A 271 12.17 -3.82 26.86
CA ARG A 271 12.90 -3.94 28.13
C ARG A 271 14.23 -3.18 28.14
N ALA A 272 15.04 -3.34 27.09
CA ALA A 272 16.33 -2.65 26.96
C ALA A 272 16.19 -1.12 27.00
N LEU A 273 15.13 -0.62 26.35
CA LEU A 273 14.81 0.82 26.34
C LEU A 273 14.01 1.30 27.57
N ARG A 274 13.62 0.39 28.46
CA ARG A 274 12.72 0.67 29.60
C ARG A 274 11.44 1.39 29.16
N ARG A 275 10.83 0.91 28.06
CA ARG A 275 9.60 1.45 27.48
C ARG A 275 8.51 0.39 27.46
N ARG A 276 7.27 0.85 27.60
CA ARG A 276 6.10 0.00 27.34
C ARG A 276 5.91 -0.18 25.84
N ALA A 277 5.26 -1.26 25.44
CA ALA A 277 5.00 -1.59 24.04
C ALA A 277 3.52 -1.85 23.78
N ILE A 278 2.99 -1.34 22.69
CA ILE A 278 1.73 -1.77 22.10
C ILE A 278 2.05 -2.55 20.83
N VAL A 279 1.60 -3.80 20.75
CA VAL A 279 1.89 -4.68 19.62
C VAL A 279 0.60 -5.01 18.88
N SER A 280 0.49 -4.55 17.64
CA SER A 280 -0.61 -4.93 16.77
C SER A 280 -0.40 -6.36 16.28
N ARG A 281 -1.39 -7.25 16.53
CA ARG A 281 -1.36 -8.65 16.07
C ARG A 281 -1.19 -8.75 14.55
N GLY A 282 -1.87 -7.87 13.81
CA GLY A 282 -1.85 -7.93 12.35
C GLY A 282 -2.26 -9.27 11.79
N TRP A 283 -1.86 -9.55 10.56
CA TRP A 283 -2.07 -10.89 9.96
C TRP A 283 -1.06 -11.94 10.44
N ALA A 284 0.04 -11.50 11.03
CA ALA A 284 1.07 -12.38 11.60
C ALA A 284 0.71 -12.89 13.00
N ASP A 285 -0.41 -12.45 13.56
CA ASP A 285 -0.90 -12.80 14.91
C ASP A 285 0.16 -12.63 16.00
N LEU A 286 0.85 -11.50 15.99
CA LEU A 286 1.87 -11.19 16.98
C LEU A 286 1.24 -11.07 18.38
N SER A 287 1.76 -11.82 19.33
CA SER A 287 1.28 -11.80 20.69
C SER A 287 2.45 -11.90 21.67
N PRO A 288 2.80 -10.79 22.36
CA PRO A 288 3.73 -10.81 23.49
C PRO A 288 2.98 -11.22 24.76
N ASP A 289 2.30 -12.38 24.73
CA ASP A 289 1.41 -12.83 25.79
C ASP A 289 2.12 -12.85 27.15
N ASP A 290 1.41 -12.38 28.18
CA ASP A 290 1.83 -12.32 29.59
C ASP A 290 3.11 -11.50 29.88
N GLU A 291 3.56 -10.67 28.94
CA GLU A 291 4.76 -9.86 29.14
C GLU A 291 4.45 -8.53 29.82
N PRO A 292 4.97 -8.29 31.05
CA PRO A 292 4.75 -7.04 31.76
C PRO A 292 5.16 -5.82 30.93
N GLY A 293 4.24 -4.84 30.81
CA GLY A 293 4.48 -3.61 30.04
C GLY A 293 4.29 -3.74 28.53
N CYS A 294 3.80 -4.87 28.05
CA CYS A 294 3.36 -5.08 26.68
C CYS A 294 1.84 -5.26 26.61
N LEU A 295 1.21 -4.68 25.57
CA LEU A 295 -0.21 -4.84 25.27
C LEU A 295 -0.36 -5.30 23.83
N ALA A 296 -0.93 -6.50 23.61
CA ALA A 296 -1.29 -6.99 22.27
C ALA A 296 -2.68 -6.48 21.89
N ILE A 297 -2.79 -5.84 20.74
CA ILE A 297 -4.06 -5.29 20.26
C ILE A 297 -4.45 -5.83 18.88
N GLY A 298 -5.74 -5.88 18.63
CA GLY A 298 -6.30 -6.17 17.31
C GLY A 298 -6.27 -4.96 16.37
N GLU A 299 -7.26 -4.89 15.48
CA GLU A 299 -7.45 -3.73 14.62
C GLU A 299 -7.90 -2.51 15.46
N VAL A 300 -7.22 -1.38 15.29
CA VAL A 300 -7.43 -0.18 16.09
C VAL A 300 -7.46 1.07 15.23
N ASN A 301 -8.10 2.13 15.73
CA ASN A 301 -8.00 3.46 15.16
C ASN A 301 -6.59 4.04 15.41
N VAL A 302 -5.70 3.87 14.44
CA VAL A 302 -4.33 4.38 14.51
C VAL A 302 -4.27 5.90 14.50
N GLN A 303 -5.30 6.59 13.99
CA GLN A 303 -5.35 8.05 13.98
C GLN A 303 -5.58 8.62 15.39
N ALA A 304 -6.28 7.87 16.24
CA ALA A 304 -6.43 8.21 17.66
C ALA A 304 -5.24 7.72 18.51
N LEU A 305 -4.64 6.58 18.15
CA LEU A 305 -3.56 5.95 18.92
C LEU A 305 -2.20 6.61 18.70
N PHE A 306 -1.80 6.88 17.46
CA PHE A 306 -0.46 7.35 17.13
C PHE A 306 -0.05 8.66 17.81
N PRO A 307 -0.92 9.68 18.00
CA PRO A 307 -0.55 10.87 18.75
C PRO A 307 -0.17 10.62 20.21
N ARG A 308 -0.45 9.42 20.75
CA ARG A 308 -0.24 9.02 22.14
C ARG A 308 0.91 8.05 22.36
N VAL A 309 1.67 7.72 21.31
CA VAL A 309 2.85 6.84 21.39
C VAL A 309 4.15 7.61 21.19
N ALA A 310 5.26 7.07 21.71
CA ALA A 310 6.58 7.71 21.61
C ALA A 310 7.24 7.51 20.23
N ALA A 311 6.99 6.37 19.59
CA ALA A 311 7.46 6.04 18.25
C ALA A 311 6.58 4.95 17.64
N VAL A 312 6.60 4.83 16.31
CA VAL A 312 5.92 3.79 15.54
C VAL A 312 6.94 2.95 14.79
N VAL A 313 6.95 1.64 15.06
CA VAL A 313 7.75 0.66 14.31
C VAL A 313 6.81 -0.08 13.36
N HIS A 314 7.11 -0.04 12.06
CA HIS A 314 6.25 -0.65 11.05
C HIS A 314 7.01 -1.09 9.79
N HIS A 315 6.33 -1.81 8.91
CA HIS A 315 6.91 -2.36 7.68
C HIS A 315 7.12 -1.34 6.54
N GLY A 316 6.54 -0.14 6.62
CA GLY A 316 6.70 0.88 5.56
C GLY A 316 5.58 0.93 4.54
N GLY A 317 4.39 0.41 4.83
CA GLY A 317 3.22 0.64 3.96
C GLY A 317 2.84 2.11 3.93
N ALA A 318 2.48 2.64 2.75
CA ALA A 318 2.18 4.05 2.51
C ALA A 318 1.15 4.64 3.50
N GLY A 319 0.07 3.91 3.79
CA GLY A 319 -0.98 4.36 4.71
C GLY A 319 -0.49 4.51 6.15
N THR A 320 0.25 3.54 6.69
CA THR A 320 0.80 3.59 8.05
C THR A 320 1.86 4.68 8.17
N THR A 321 2.74 4.81 7.16
CA THR A 321 3.75 5.87 7.09
C THR A 321 3.11 7.25 7.14
N THR A 322 2.07 7.47 6.33
CA THR A 322 1.33 8.74 6.28
C THR A 322 0.61 9.02 7.60
N ALA A 323 -0.04 8.00 8.20
CA ALA A 323 -0.75 8.16 9.47
C ALA A 323 0.21 8.55 10.62
N ALA A 324 1.37 7.91 10.71
CA ALA A 324 2.38 8.21 11.72
C ALA A 324 3.02 9.60 11.50
N ALA A 325 3.33 9.97 10.26
CA ALA A 325 3.86 11.30 9.93
C ALA A 325 2.85 12.39 10.29
N ARG A 326 1.57 12.19 9.98
CA ARG A 326 0.50 13.11 10.32
C ARG A 326 0.29 13.24 11.84
N ALA A 327 0.45 12.15 12.58
CA ALA A 327 0.40 12.17 14.04
C ALA A 327 1.60 12.89 14.68
N GLY A 328 2.61 13.27 13.89
CA GLY A 328 3.83 13.92 14.36
C GLY A 328 4.72 12.99 15.17
N VAL A 329 4.66 11.69 14.91
CA VAL A 329 5.37 10.66 15.67
C VAL A 329 6.55 10.13 14.87
N PRO A 330 7.75 10.02 15.48
CA PRO A 330 8.90 9.42 14.86
C PRO A 330 8.68 7.96 14.47
N GLN A 331 9.32 7.52 13.37
CA GLN A 331 9.10 6.20 12.80
C GLN A 331 10.39 5.39 12.68
N VAL A 332 10.31 4.09 12.98
CA VAL A 332 11.29 3.11 12.54
C VAL A 332 10.63 2.27 11.45
N VAL A 333 11.12 2.38 10.24
CA VAL A 333 10.57 1.63 9.10
C VAL A 333 11.45 0.42 8.82
N ALA A 334 10.88 -0.77 8.95
CA ALA A 334 11.53 -2.05 8.68
C ALA A 334 11.01 -2.67 7.38
N PRO A 335 11.53 -2.23 6.21
CA PRO A 335 11.00 -2.61 4.92
C PRO A 335 11.27 -4.08 4.60
N GLN A 336 10.32 -4.73 3.97
CA GLN A 336 10.40 -6.14 3.58
C GLN A 336 10.30 -6.35 2.07
N MET A 337 9.57 -5.48 1.36
CA MET A 337 9.32 -5.64 -0.08
C MET A 337 8.77 -4.36 -0.72
N TYR A 338 8.81 -4.30 -2.03
CA TYR A 338 8.14 -3.36 -2.92
C TYR A 338 8.45 -1.88 -2.60
N ASP A 339 7.43 -1.04 -2.40
CA ASP A 339 7.55 0.40 -2.11
C ASP A 339 8.01 0.71 -0.68
N GLN A 340 8.04 -0.27 0.20
CA GLN A 340 8.43 -0.10 1.60
C GLN A 340 9.85 0.44 1.76
N PHE A 341 10.77 0.07 0.85
CA PHE A 341 12.15 0.59 0.83
C PHE A 341 12.20 2.08 0.49
N TYR A 342 11.33 2.53 -0.42
CA TYR A 342 11.18 3.96 -0.72
C TYR A 342 10.73 4.73 0.52
N TRP A 343 9.68 4.25 1.20
CA TRP A 343 9.16 4.91 2.38
C TRP A 343 10.16 4.92 3.53
N ALA A 344 10.92 3.83 3.74
CA ALA A 344 11.98 3.77 4.75
C ALA A 344 13.03 4.85 4.51
N GLN A 345 13.58 4.91 3.29
CA GLN A 345 14.55 5.90 2.90
C GLN A 345 13.98 7.33 3.01
N ARG A 346 12.73 7.53 2.63
CA ARG A 346 12.09 8.84 2.66
C ARG A 346 11.90 9.38 4.06
N MET A 347 11.49 8.54 5.03
CA MET A 347 11.37 8.95 6.42
C MET A 347 12.73 9.33 7.03
N GLU A 348 13.78 8.64 6.65
CA GLU A 348 15.13 8.98 7.07
C GLU A 348 15.62 10.30 6.43
N GLN A 349 15.39 10.52 5.13
CA GLN A 349 15.73 11.77 4.44
C GLN A 349 15.01 12.99 5.03
N LEU A 350 13.73 12.83 5.41
CA LEU A 350 12.97 13.87 6.08
C LEU A 350 13.42 14.12 7.52
N GLY A 351 14.24 13.24 8.09
CA GLY A 351 14.70 13.32 9.47
C GLY A 351 13.59 13.12 10.51
N ILE A 352 12.55 12.36 10.15
CA ILE A 352 11.42 12.00 11.05
C ILE A 352 11.37 10.50 11.35
N GLY A 353 12.37 9.76 10.88
CA GLY A 353 12.43 8.32 11.07
C GLY A 353 13.83 7.75 10.85
N SER A 354 13.92 6.45 10.99
CA SER A 354 15.10 5.64 10.68
C SER A 354 14.68 4.45 9.82
N ALA A 355 15.40 4.22 8.72
CA ALA A 355 15.30 2.99 7.96
C ALA A 355 16.02 1.87 8.74
N HIS A 356 15.28 0.83 9.11
CA HIS A 356 15.93 -0.38 9.64
C HIS A 356 16.69 -1.08 8.52
N PRO A 357 17.93 -1.52 8.75
CA PRO A 357 18.69 -2.24 7.72
C PRO A 357 17.93 -3.47 7.19
N PRO A 358 18.06 -3.79 5.89
CA PRO A 358 17.47 -5.02 5.35
C PRO A 358 18.09 -6.25 6.02
N GLY A 359 17.30 -7.30 6.17
CA GLY A 359 17.71 -8.57 6.77
C GLY A 359 17.02 -8.90 8.09
N ALA A 360 17.62 -9.75 8.90
CA ALA A 360 17.02 -10.17 10.16
C ALA A 360 16.98 -9.00 11.16
N MET A 361 15.78 -8.73 11.69
CA MET A 361 15.62 -7.79 12.79
C MET A 361 16.15 -8.43 14.08
N THR A 362 17.10 -7.77 14.74
CA THR A 362 17.65 -8.19 16.03
C THR A 362 17.33 -7.16 17.11
N THR A 363 17.41 -7.58 18.38
CA THR A 363 17.25 -6.66 19.51
C THR A 363 18.21 -5.47 19.43
N ASP A 364 19.46 -5.71 19.07
CA ASP A 364 20.48 -4.65 18.99
C ASP A 364 20.19 -3.67 17.85
N SER A 365 19.84 -4.17 16.65
CA SER A 365 19.54 -3.31 15.50
C SER A 365 18.27 -2.47 15.73
N LEU A 366 17.24 -3.06 16.33
CA LEU A 366 15.99 -2.36 16.63
C LEU A 366 16.16 -1.36 17.77
N THR A 367 16.90 -1.73 18.83
CA THR A 367 17.25 -0.83 19.95
C THR A 367 18.04 0.38 19.44
N SER A 368 19.00 0.18 18.55
CA SER A 368 19.79 1.26 17.95
C SER A 368 18.91 2.22 17.15
N SER A 369 18.05 1.68 16.27
CA SER A 369 17.12 2.48 15.46
C SER A 369 16.14 3.29 16.33
N LEU A 370 15.58 2.67 17.36
CA LEU A 370 14.66 3.31 18.30
C LEU A 370 15.36 4.37 19.16
N SER A 371 16.58 4.09 19.65
CA SER A 371 17.36 5.07 20.42
C SER A 371 17.63 6.33 19.60
N ARG A 372 17.81 6.21 18.28
CA ARG A 372 17.96 7.35 17.38
C ARG A 372 16.67 8.13 17.23
N VAL A 373 15.54 7.47 16.92
CA VAL A 373 14.28 8.19 16.65
C VAL A 373 13.60 8.75 17.88
N LEU A 374 13.94 8.25 19.06
CA LEU A 374 13.45 8.78 20.34
C LEU A 374 14.18 10.05 20.78
N GLN A 375 15.16 10.55 20.02
CA GLN A 375 15.81 11.83 20.35
C GLN A 375 14.83 12.99 20.18
N PRO A 376 14.92 14.02 21.06
CA PRO A 376 13.97 15.13 21.07
C PRO A 376 13.90 15.94 19.77
N ASP A 377 15.01 16.06 19.04
CA ASP A 377 15.10 16.76 17.76
C ASP A 377 14.33 16.03 16.64
N ILE A 378 14.38 14.71 16.59
CA ILE A 378 13.60 13.90 15.64
C ILE A 378 12.11 14.03 15.93
N ALA A 379 11.72 13.95 17.21
CA ALA A 379 10.32 14.13 17.62
C ALA A 379 9.81 15.55 17.31
N ALA A 380 10.63 16.57 17.51
CA ALA A 380 10.29 17.95 17.16
C ALA A 380 10.11 18.12 15.65
N ARG A 381 10.97 17.51 14.85
CA ARG A 381 10.88 17.54 13.39
C ARG A 381 9.65 16.79 12.87
N ALA A 382 9.33 15.63 13.45
CA ALA A 382 8.12 14.88 13.11
C ALA A 382 6.86 15.73 13.36
N ARG A 383 6.77 16.42 14.50
CA ARG A 383 5.67 17.35 14.80
C ARG A 383 5.61 18.54 13.84
N ALA A 384 6.74 19.07 13.43
CA ALA A 384 6.77 20.18 12.46
C ALA A 384 6.22 19.74 11.08
N ILE A 385 6.64 18.60 10.57
CA ILE A 385 6.19 18.05 9.27
C ILE A 385 4.69 17.68 9.32
N ALA A 386 4.18 17.22 10.45
CA ALA A 386 2.78 16.81 10.59
C ALA A 386 1.77 17.89 10.19
N ALA A 387 2.10 19.17 10.39
CA ALA A 387 1.24 20.30 10.03
C ALA A 387 1.04 20.44 8.51
N ASP A 388 2.00 19.99 7.71
CA ASP A 388 1.99 20.11 6.25
C ASP A 388 1.38 18.88 5.56
N VAL A 389 1.17 17.77 6.29
CA VAL A 389 0.56 16.55 5.74
C VAL A 389 -0.94 16.75 5.52
N ARG A 390 -1.36 16.65 4.25
CA ARG A 390 -2.74 16.92 3.82
C ARG A 390 -3.69 15.75 4.10
N LEU A 391 -4.98 16.09 4.31
CA LEU A 391 -6.06 15.11 4.53
C LEU A 391 -7.05 15.00 3.37
N ASP A 392 -6.98 15.90 2.43
CA ASP A 392 -8.00 16.09 1.39
C ASP A 392 -7.71 15.29 0.10
N GLY A 393 -6.69 14.44 0.07
CA GLY A 393 -6.26 13.74 -1.13
C GLY A 393 -7.37 12.92 -1.79
N ALA A 394 -8.16 12.19 -1.01
CA ALA A 394 -9.32 11.44 -1.53
C ALA A 394 -10.41 12.37 -2.10
N LEU A 395 -10.64 13.54 -1.48
CA LEU A 395 -11.59 14.54 -1.98
C LEU A 395 -11.10 15.20 -3.28
N VAL A 396 -9.81 15.53 -3.36
CA VAL A 396 -9.18 16.04 -4.59
C VAL A 396 -9.32 15.03 -5.72
N ALA A 397 -9.03 13.76 -5.45
CA ALA A 397 -9.20 12.67 -6.40
C ALA A 397 -10.68 12.52 -6.83
N ALA A 398 -11.62 12.53 -5.89
CA ALA A 398 -13.05 12.37 -6.18
C ALA A 398 -13.56 13.48 -7.11
N ARG A 399 -13.22 14.73 -6.86
CA ARG A 399 -13.58 15.87 -7.73
C ARG A 399 -13.00 15.72 -9.14
N ARG A 400 -11.76 15.24 -9.24
CA ARG A 400 -11.11 15.02 -10.55
C ARG A 400 -11.76 13.86 -11.31
N VAL A 401 -12.13 12.76 -10.63
CA VAL A 401 -12.88 11.64 -11.21
C VAL A 401 -14.20 12.14 -11.81
N ILE A 402 -14.95 12.96 -11.06
CA ILE A 402 -16.22 13.52 -11.54
C ILE A 402 -16.01 14.39 -12.78
N ALA A 403 -14.98 15.24 -12.78
CA ALA A 403 -14.66 16.09 -13.94
C ALA A 403 -14.34 15.26 -15.19
N LEU A 404 -13.55 14.17 -15.07
CA LEU A 404 -13.20 13.30 -16.19
C LEU A 404 -14.39 12.51 -16.71
N GLY A 405 -15.21 11.94 -15.85
CA GLY A 405 -16.36 11.13 -16.27
C GLY A 405 -17.56 11.95 -16.77
N SER A 406 -17.49 13.28 -16.69
CA SER A 406 -18.54 14.19 -17.20
C SER A 406 -18.22 14.79 -18.57
N ILE A 407 -17.01 14.59 -19.11
CA ILE A 407 -16.56 15.21 -20.37
C ILE A 407 -17.20 14.53 -21.59
N ASP A 408 -17.61 13.27 -21.47
CA ASP A 408 -18.13 12.46 -22.58
C ASP A 408 -19.67 12.28 -22.54
N GLN A 409 -20.40 13.15 -21.83
CA GLN A 409 -21.86 13.25 -21.86
C GLN A 409 -22.30 14.52 -22.62
#